data_2b6573f7a432196a43d11c34bc628d11
#
_entry.id   2b6573f7a432196a43d11c34bc628d11
#
_cell.length_a   1.000
_cell.length_b   1.000
_cell.length_c   1.000
_cell.angle_alpha   90.00
_cell.angle_beta   90.00
_cell.angle_gamma   90.00
#
_symmetry.space_group_name_H-M   'P 1'
#
loop_
_entity.id
_entity.type
_entity.pdbx_description
1 polymer ?
#
loop_
_entity_poly.entity_id
_entity_poly.type
_entity_poly.pdbx_seq_one_letter_code
_entity_poly.pdbx_strand_id
1 'polypeptide(L)'
;MLVHIDQEPKEKRRKSWVETGRNPVGVSVEPVKYFPPEYVESLLWEGYKRPGRDREINPFLRYNSRDMMVGLLDGWGGLRRAEGFHLWIQDVVEEPGKPGHALVVLNHPSEAMLQYFDKVTGRELRLSRQEVLKRRYPPYMPRHKVTRGRYRAGWKGIDLNREHQAFVFWIDPNAAALFWILYLGYIRYVRTPIMKHRRALGGADHPFLFVTEGDDRREGTAMIGDPYTPKAYERNHEAAVRRIQVDGGTYLEHSKYHGTTTHGLRHLYGQTLVSLGVAPQVIQKGLHHRHYLSQAPYTAPDRDRTNQVLNNAYAQLTGRHVEPLAPLGHESSQAILRLKEFIASGGPRV
;
A
#
# COMPACT_ATOMS: atom_id res chain seq x y z
N MET A 1 3.72 26.80 66.62
CA MET A 1 3.49 27.81 65.58
C MET A 1 3.99 27.15 64.29
N LEU A 2 3.10 26.46 63.56
CA LEU A 2 3.39 25.76 62.29
C LEU A 2 2.87 26.65 61.15
N VAL A 3 3.79 27.11 60.31
CA VAL A 3 3.47 27.89 59.12
C VAL A 3 3.08 26.94 58.02
N HIS A 4 1.78 26.96 57.63
CA HIS A 4 1.30 26.32 56.41
C HIS A 4 1.87 27.06 55.19
N ILE A 5 2.67 26.39 54.42
CA ILE A 5 3.09 26.85 53.06
C ILE A 5 2.00 26.30 52.11
N ASP A 6 1.17 27.20 51.62
CA ASP A 6 0.23 26.94 50.52
C ASP A 6 1.04 26.61 49.27
N GLN A 7 0.99 25.36 48.83
CA GLN A 7 1.46 24.99 47.51
C GLN A 7 0.36 25.33 46.49
N GLU A 8 0.58 26.38 45.72
CA GLU A 8 -0.23 26.64 44.53
C GLU A 8 -0.26 25.44 43.61
N PRO A 9 -1.43 25.07 43.04
CA PRO A 9 -1.55 23.97 42.12
C PRO A 9 -0.75 24.26 40.86
N LYS A 10 0.27 23.45 40.55
CA LYS A 10 1.03 23.52 39.31
C LYS A 10 0.03 23.40 38.14
N GLU A 11 -0.25 24.51 37.49
CA GLU A 11 -0.93 24.53 36.20
C GLU A 11 -0.28 23.51 35.28
N LYS A 12 -1.04 22.51 34.86
CA LYS A 12 -0.65 21.62 33.76
C LYS A 12 -0.53 22.49 32.52
N ARG A 13 0.69 22.92 32.19
CA ARG A 13 0.99 23.53 30.91
C ARG A 13 0.36 22.66 29.82
N ARG A 14 -0.76 23.09 29.26
CA ARG A 14 -1.24 22.62 27.97
C ARG A 14 -0.06 22.81 27.02
N LYS A 15 0.54 21.71 26.55
CA LYS A 15 1.45 21.75 25.44
C LYS A 15 0.65 22.28 24.25
N SER A 16 0.71 23.57 24.02
CA SER A 16 0.31 24.13 22.73
C SER A 16 1.24 23.47 21.72
N TRP A 17 0.66 22.73 20.79
CA TRP A 17 1.35 22.32 19.60
C TRP A 17 1.51 23.55 18.73
N VAL A 18 2.41 24.43 19.10
CA VAL A 18 2.97 25.39 18.18
C VAL A 18 3.76 24.52 17.22
N GLU A 19 3.27 24.41 15.98
CA GLU A 19 4.11 23.96 14.86
C GLU A 19 5.27 24.95 14.78
N THR A 20 6.32 24.65 15.49
CA THR A 20 7.62 25.23 15.16
C THR A 20 7.99 24.61 13.83
N GLY A 21 7.64 25.32 12.77
CA GLY A 21 8.14 25.03 11.43
C GLY A 21 9.65 24.98 11.52
N ARG A 22 10.20 23.79 11.65
CA ARG A 22 11.63 23.50 11.53
C ARG A 22 12.01 23.49 10.06
N ASN A 23 11.76 24.56 9.36
CA ASN A 23 12.53 24.92 8.20
C ASN A 23 13.45 26.04 8.65
N PRO A 24 14.72 25.78 8.84
CA PRO A 24 15.69 26.88 9.03
C PRO A 24 15.54 27.77 7.79
N VAL A 25 15.27 29.04 8.05
CA VAL A 25 15.18 30.06 7.00
C VAL A 25 16.50 30.00 6.20
N GLY A 26 16.40 29.72 4.91
CA GLY A 26 17.55 29.75 3.99
C GLY A 26 18.20 28.41 3.64
N VAL A 27 17.67 27.26 4.09
CA VAL A 27 18.14 25.96 3.56
C VAL A 27 17.41 25.68 2.25
N SER A 28 18.15 25.64 1.16
CA SER A 28 17.69 25.11 -0.12
C SER A 28 17.11 23.72 0.12
N VAL A 29 15.82 23.54 -0.14
CA VAL A 29 15.21 22.22 -0.11
C VAL A 29 15.80 21.45 -1.27
N GLU A 30 16.69 20.48 -0.98
CA GLU A 30 17.17 19.58 -2.02
C GLU A 30 16.00 18.90 -2.70
N PRO A 31 16.04 18.71 -4.04
CA PRO A 31 15.00 17.98 -4.75
C PRO A 31 14.79 16.61 -4.11
N VAL A 32 13.53 16.29 -3.86
CA VAL A 32 13.17 14.99 -3.27
C VAL A 32 13.63 13.89 -4.22
N LYS A 33 14.45 12.98 -3.72
CA LYS A 33 14.89 11.81 -4.50
C LYS A 33 13.73 10.84 -4.63
N TYR A 34 13.47 10.40 -5.85
CA TYR A 34 12.43 9.45 -6.20
C TYR A 34 13.01 8.25 -6.93
N PHE A 35 12.24 7.17 -7.01
CA PHE A 35 12.69 5.96 -7.70
C PHE A 35 12.92 6.27 -9.19
N PRO A 36 14.07 5.86 -9.78
CA PRO A 36 14.38 6.15 -11.17
C PRO A 36 13.33 5.51 -12.10
N PRO A 37 12.66 6.30 -12.96
CA PRO A 37 11.54 5.82 -13.78
C PRO A 37 11.94 4.71 -14.74
N GLU A 38 13.15 4.77 -15.27
CA GLU A 38 13.71 3.81 -16.22
C GLU A 38 13.85 2.39 -15.67
N TYR A 39 13.92 2.22 -14.33
CA TYR A 39 14.04 0.90 -13.69
C TYR A 39 12.74 0.38 -13.09
N VAL A 40 11.63 1.05 -13.31
CA VAL A 40 10.35 0.69 -12.73
C VAL A 40 9.81 -0.63 -13.29
N GLU A 41 9.90 -0.83 -14.61
CA GLU A 41 9.53 -2.09 -15.26
C GLU A 41 10.44 -3.22 -14.79
N SER A 42 11.76 -2.99 -14.74
CA SER A 42 12.73 -3.97 -14.25
C SER A 42 12.47 -4.32 -12.77
N LEU A 43 12.03 -3.36 -11.94
CA LEU A 43 11.64 -3.67 -10.57
C LEU A 43 10.49 -4.67 -10.53
N LEU A 44 9.46 -4.48 -11.37
CA LEU A 44 8.29 -5.35 -11.40
C LEU A 44 8.64 -6.75 -11.94
N TRP A 45 9.37 -6.85 -13.06
CA TRP A 45 9.50 -8.10 -13.79
C TRP A 45 10.82 -8.85 -13.56
N GLU A 46 11.89 -8.15 -13.17
CA GLU A 46 13.17 -8.76 -12.78
C GLU A 46 13.32 -8.75 -11.25
N GLY A 47 13.12 -7.59 -10.63
CA GLY A 47 13.32 -7.40 -9.20
C GLY A 47 12.43 -8.29 -8.35
N TYR A 48 11.14 -8.33 -8.62
CA TYR A 48 10.18 -9.17 -7.87
C TYR A 48 10.06 -10.60 -8.40
N LYS A 49 10.85 -11.00 -9.40
CA LYS A 49 10.97 -12.39 -9.79
C LYS A 49 11.58 -13.21 -8.66
N ARG A 50 11.02 -14.40 -8.38
CA ARG A 50 11.51 -15.24 -7.30
C ARG A 50 12.77 -16.00 -7.75
N PRO A 51 13.87 -15.94 -6.99
CA PRO A 51 15.06 -16.69 -7.29
C PRO A 51 14.77 -18.22 -7.39
N GLY A 52 15.32 -18.85 -8.42
CA GLY A 52 15.16 -20.29 -8.63
C GLY A 52 13.78 -20.74 -9.15
N ARG A 53 12.90 -19.78 -9.49
CA ARG A 53 11.56 -20.07 -10.02
C ARG A 53 11.42 -19.77 -11.52
N ASP A 54 12.51 -19.76 -12.26
CA ASP A 54 12.50 -19.43 -13.70
C ASP A 54 11.64 -20.39 -14.53
N ARG A 55 11.60 -21.67 -14.14
CA ARG A 55 10.83 -22.74 -14.80
C ARG A 55 9.41 -22.90 -14.26
N GLU A 56 9.01 -22.09 -13.27
CA GLU A 56 7.66 -22.15 -12.72
C GLU A 56 6.64 -21.67 -13.76
N ILE A 57 5.69 -22.53 -14.08
CA ILE A 57 4.66 -22.26 -15.10
C ILE A 57 3.65 -21.25 -14.58
N ASN A 58 3.29 -21.34 -13.29
CA ASN A 58 2.35 -20.43 -12.66
C ASN A 58 3.01 -19.06 -12.41
N PRO A 59 2.62 -17.98 -13.12
CA PRO A 59 3.24 -16.68 -12.98
C PRO A 59 3.09 -16.10 -11.56
N PHE A 60 2.01 -16.41 -10.84
CA PHE A 60 1.78 -15.95 -9.46
C PHE A 60 2.69 -16.64 -8.43
N LEU A 61 3.31 -17.77 -8.78
CA LEU A 61 4.34 -18.45 -8.01
C LEU A 61 5.75 -18.13 -8.52
N ARG A 62 5.89 -17.77 -9.81
CA ARG A 62 7.16 -17.31 -10.39
C ARG A 62 7.55 -15.94 -9.87
N TYR A 63 6.58 -15.01 -9.83
CA TYR A 63 6.77 -13.66 -9.31
C TYR A 63 6.27 -13.55 -7.87
N ASN A 64 6.85 -12.64 -7.13
CA ASN A 64 6.36 -12.28 -5.80
C ASN A 64 5.17 -11.31 -5.95
N SER A 65 4.02 -11.87 -6.35
CA SER A 65 2.79 -11.10 -6.63
C SER A 65 2.35 -10.23 -5.44
N ARG A 66 2.61 -10.66 -4.20
CA ARG A 66 2.36 -9.85 -3.01
C ARG A 66 3.18 -8.56 -3.02
N ASP A 67 4.51 -8.67 -3.22
CA ASP A 67 5.41 -7.52 -3.17
C ASP A 67 5.24 -6.62 -4.39
N MET A 68 4.89 -7.19 -5.56
CA MET A 68 4.47 -6.42 -6.73
C MET A 68 3.24 -5.56 -6.41
N MET A 69 2.22 -6.13 -5.77
CA MET A 69 1.02 -5.38 -5.38
C MET A 69 1.35 -4.24 -4.41
N VAL A 70 2.22 -4.46 -3.42
CA VAL A 70 2.63 -3.38 -2.50
C VAL A 70 3.43 -2.32 -3.26
N GLY A 71 4.32 -2.70 -4.17
CA GLY A 71 5.05 -1.77 -5.02
C GLY A 71 4.14 -0.91 -5.91
N LEU A 72 3.08 -1.52 -6.49
CA LEU A 72 2.07 -0.80 -7.26
C LEU A 72 1.28 0.19 -6.39
N LEU A 73 0.91 -0.19 -5.17
CA LEU A 73 0.23 0.72 -4.24
C LEU A 73 1.11 1.93 -3.89
N ASP A 74 2.41 1.72 -3.67
CA ASP A 74 3.35 2.79 -3.33
C ASP A 74 3.64 3.70 -4.55
N GLY A 75 3.95 3.10 -5.72
CA GLY A 75 4.46 3.82 -6.90
C GLY A 75 3.37 4.36 -7.84
N TRP A 76 2.23 3.70 -7.95
CA TRP A 76 1.12 4.11 -8.84
C TRP A 76 -0.16 4.50 -8.11
N GLY A 77 -0.27 4.09 -6.85
CA GLY A 77 -1.39 4.45 -5.97
C GLY A 77 -1.04 5.50 -4.93
N GLY A 78 0.24 5.87 -4.82
CA GLY A 78 0.72 6.93 -3.94
C GLY A 78 0.60 6.64 -2.45
N LEU A 79 0.49 5.37 -2.02
CA LEU A 79 0.37 5.02 -0.62
C LEU A 79 1.69 5.20 0.14
N ARG A 80 1.59 5.48 1.44
CA ARG A 80 2.73 5.24 2.32
C ARG A 80 2.88 3.74 2.54
N ARG A 81 4.12 3.25 2.55
CA ARG A 81 4.44 1.83 2.76
C ARG A 81 3.56 1.16 3.82
N ALA A 82 3.37 1.78 4.98
CA ALA A 82 2.61 1.17 6.06
C ALA A 82 1.09 1.09 5.81
N GLU A 83 0.54 1.91 4.94
CA GLU A 83 -0.90 2.03 4.69
C GLU A 83 -1.46 0.77 4.02
N GLY A 84 -0.77 0.24 3.01
CA GLY A 84 -1.17 -0.99 2.32
C GLY A 84 -1.27 -2.22 3.23
N PHE A 85 -0.55 -2.24 4.35
CA PHE A 85 -0.59 -3.37 5.28
C PHE A 85 -1.83 -3.41 6.19
N HIS A 86 -2.66 -2.38 6.15
CA HIS A 86 -3.97 -2.38 6.84
C HIS A 86 -5.10 -2.94 5.97
N LEU A 87 -4.85 -3.19 4.70
CA LEU A 87 -5.85 -3.76 3.78
C LEU A 87 -6.32 -5.14 4.26
N TRP A 88 -7.62 -5.34 4.21
CA TRP A 88 -8.26 -6.63 4.31
C TRP A 88 -8.58 -7.15 2.89
N ILE A 89 -8.88 -8.43 2.77
CA ILE A 89 -9.23 -9.02 1.46
C ILE A 89 -10.35 -8.22 0.79
N GLN A 90 -11.42 -7.92 1.51
CA GLN A 90 -12.61 -7.23 1.01
C GLN A 90 -12.41 -5.74 0.68
N ASP A 91 -11.23 -5.18 0.96
CA ASP A 91 -10.91 -3.79 0.62
C ASP A 91 -10.48 -3.62 -0.84
N VAL A 92 -10.33 -4.72 -1.54
CA VAL A 92 -10.02 -4.76 -2.97
C VAL A 92 -11.22 -5.35 -3.69
N VAL A 93 -11.82 -4.57 -4.55
CA VAL A 93 -12.95 -4.98 -5.39
C VAL A 93 -12.70 -4.55 -6.83
N GLU A 94 -13.45 -5.11 -7.75
CA GLU A 94 -13.44 -4.63 -9.12
C GLU A 94 -14.03 -3.21 -9.19
N GLU A 95 -13.40 -2.33 -9.96
CA GLU A 95 -13.85 -0.94 -10.11
C GLU A 95 -15.21 -0.90 -10.83
N PRO A 96 -16.27 -0.37 -10.21
CA PRO A 96 -17.57 -0.23 -10.88
C PRO A 96 -17.44 0.56 -12.18
N GLY A 97 -17.95 0.01 -13.26
CA GLY A 97 -17.88 0.62 -14.59
C GLY A 97 -16.54 0.46 -15.33
N LYS A 98 -15.54 -0.18 -14.71
CA LYS A 98 -14.25 -0.50 -15.36
C LYS A 98 -13.85 -1.95 -15.10
N PRO A 99 -14.45 -2.93 -15.78
CA PRO A 99 -14.13 -4.33 -15.59
C PRO A 99 -12.63 -4.61 -15.74
N GLY A 100 -12.12 -5.48 -14.89
CA GLY A 100 -10.69 -5.85 -14.89
C GLY A 100 -9.77 -4.83 -14.23
N HIS A 101 -10.29 -3.80 -13.54
CA HIS A 101 -9.49 -2.81 -12.82
C HIS A 101 -9.80 -2.87 -11.32
N ALA A 102 -8.80 -2.64 -10.49
CA ALA A 102 -8.96 -2.65 -9.04
C ALA A 102 -9.45 -1.30 -8.52
N LEU A 103 -10.50 -1.32 -7.71
CA LEU A 103 -10.81 -0.31 -6.72
C LEU A 103 -10.25 -0.77 -5.36
N VAL A 104 -9.34 0.00 -4.79
CA VAL A 104 -8.78 -0.28 -3.47
C VAL A 104 -9.26 0.77 -2.48
N VAL A 105 -9.91 0.31 -1.42
CA VAL A 105 -10.49 1.15 -0.37
C VAL A 105 -9.63 1.09 0.88
N LEU A 106 -9.05 2.20 1.28
CA LEU A 106 -8.30 2.35 2.53
C LEU A 106 -9.27 2.64 3.67
N ASN A 107 -9.73 1.60 4.32
CA ASN A 107 -10.57 1.72 5.49
C ASN A 107 -9.76 2.02 6.75
N HIS A 108 -10.23 2.97 7.59
CA HIS A 108 -9.59 3.24 8.88
C HIS A 108 -9.48 1.94 9.69
N PRO A 109 -8.27 1.57 10.19
CA PRO A 109 -8.04 0.24 10.76
C PRO A 109 -8.87 -0.12 11.98
N SER A 110 -9.43 0.88 12.68
CA SER A 110 -10.29 0.67 13.85
C SER A 110 -11.74 1.07 13.63
N GLU A 111 -11.98 2.22 12.98
CA GLU A 111 -13.24 2.95 13.03
C GLU A 111 -14.14 2.71 11.80
N ALA A 112 -13.56 2.31 10.65
CA ALA A 112 -14.38 2.01 9.49
C ALA A 112 -15.38 0.90 9.81
N MET A 113 -16.64 1.13 9.42
CA MET A 113 -17.77 0.26 9.74
C MET A 113 -17.94 -0.80 8.64
N LEU A 114 -18.28 -1.99 9.07
CA LEU A 114 -18.53 -3.16 8.21
C LEU A 114 -19.89 -3.75 8.52
N GLN A 115 -20.53 -4.31 7.51
CA GLN A 115 -21.65 -5.24 7.72
C GLN A 115 -21.07 -6.58 8.18
N TYR A 116 -21.56 -7.07 9.28
CA TYR A 116 -21.12 -8.29 9.95
C TYR A 116 -22.31 -9.20 10.21
N PHE A 117 -22.29 -10.39 9.64
CA PHE A 117 -23.27 -11.41 9.96
C PHE A 117 -22.84 -12.17 11.21
N ASP A 118 -23.58 -11.98 12.29
CA ASP A 118 -23.36 -12.72 13.53
C ASP A 118 -24.00 -14.11 13.44
N LYS A 119 -23.16 -15.12 13.31
CA LYS A 119 -23.61 -16.52 13.20
C LYS A 119 -24.31 -17.05 14.43
N VAL A 120 -24.06 -16.46 15.59
CA VAL A 120 -24.68 -16.89 16.87
C VAL A 120 -26.11 -16.39 16.99
N THR A 121 -26.34 -15.12 16.61
CA THR A 121 -27.66 -14.49 16.69
C THR A 121 -28.44 -14.53 15.38
N GLY A 122 -27.81 -14.92 14.27
CA GLY A 122 -28.40 -14.89 12.93
C GLY A 122 -28.71 -13.49 12.40
N ARG A 123 -28.15 -12.43 13.02
CA ARG A 123 -28.44 -11.03 12.67
C ARG A 123 -27.30 -10.37 11.91
N GLU A 124 -27.65 -9.48 11.03
CA GLU A 124 -26.71 -8.52 10.45
C GLU A 124 -26.48 -7.37 11.43
N LEU A 125 -25.23 -7.09 11.72
CA LEU A 125 -24.77 -6.01 12.58
C LEU A 125 -23.85 -5.08 11.80
N ARG A 126 -23.88 -3.80 12.14
CA ARG A 126 -22.88 -2.86 11.66
C ARG A 126 -21.83 -2.65 12.75
N LEU A 127 -20.64 -3.20 12.54
CA LEU A 127 -19.55 -3.20 13.52
C LEU A 127 -18.34 -2.46 12.98
N SER A 128 -17.59 -1.83 13.87
CA SER A 128 -16.28 -1.28 13.53
C SER A 128 -15.28 -2.42 13.24
N ARG A 129 -14.25 -2.11 12.44
CA ARG A 129 -13.16 -3.07 12.17
C ARG A 129 -12.52 -3.61 13.44
N GLN A 130 -12.37 -2.77 14.46
CA GLN A 130 -11.84 -3.19 15.75
C GLN A 130 -12.75 -4.21 16.44
N GLU A 131 -14.06 -4.01 16.39
CA GLU A 131 -15.02 -4.96 16.98
C GLU A 131 -15.06 -6.28 16.21
N VAL A 132 -14.98 -6.23 14.87
CA VAL A 132 -14.89 -7.45 14.04
C VAL A 132 -13.61 -8.22 14.37
N LEU A 133 -12.45 -7.55 14.51
CA LEU A 133 -11.22 -8.23 14.94
C LEU A 133 -11.41 -8.88 16.30
N LYS A 134 -11.93 -8.16 17.27
CA LYS A 134 -12.15 -8.68 18.63
C LYS A 134 -13.08 -9.89 18.66
N ARG A 135 -14.15 -9.89 17.86
CA ARG A 135 -15.16 -10.96 17.87
C ARG A 135 -14.74 -12.18 17.04
N ARG A 136 -14.19 -11.95 15.84
CA ARG A 136 -13.94 -13.03 14.88
C ARG A 136 -12.48 -13.48 14.83
N TYR A 137 -11.56 -12.60 15.19
CA TYR A 137 -10.13 -12.84 15.08
C TYR A 137 -9.40 -12.45 16.39
N PRO A 138 -9.74 -13.05 17.53
CA PRO A 138 -9.32 -12.60 18.87
C PRO A 138 -7.81 -12.36 19.06
N PRO A 139 -6.88 -13.10 18.40
CA PRO A 139 -5.44 -12.83 18.54
C PRO A 139 -5.01 -11.51 17.91
N TYR A 140 -5.88 -10.88 17.11
CA TYR A 140 -5.52 -9.72 16.33
C TYR A 140 -6.26 -8.46 16.78
N MET A 141 -5.53 -7.35 16.72
CA MET A 141 -6.06 -6.01 16.94
C MET A 141 -5.70 -5.11 15.75
N PRO A 142 -6.28 -3.91 15.63
CA PRO A 142 -5.85 -2.94 14.62
C PRO A 142 -4.34 -2.70 14.65
N ARG A 143 -3.66 -2.88 13.54
CA ARG A 143 -2.19 -2.94 13.47
C ARG A 143 -1.50 -1.67 13.94
N HIS A 144 -2.15 -0.50 13.84
CA HIS A 144 -1.60 0.77 14.33
C HIS A 144 -1.66 0.89 15.86
N LYS A 145 -2.53 0.12 16.53
CA LYS A 145 -2.63 0.04 17.99
C LYS A 145 -1.65 -0.95 18.62
N VAL A 146 -1.01 -1.78 17.82
CA VAL A 146 0.05 -2.68 18.29
C VAL A 146 1.24 -1.83 18.75
N THR A 147 1.50 -1.79 20.04
CA THR A 147 2.58 -0.97 20.63
C THR A 147 3.93 -1.63 20.51
N ARG A 148 3.98 -2.95 20.71
CA ARG A 148 5.19 -3.77 20.63
C ARG A 148 4.90 -5.03 19.79
N GLY A 149 5.84 -5.40 18.93
CA GLY A 149 5.73 -6.63 18.16
C GLY A 149 5.75 -6.42 16.64
N ARG A 150 5.92 -7.54 15.95
CA ARG A 150 6.14 -7.61 14.50
C ARG A 150 4.96 -7.18 13.64
N TYR A 151 3.73 -7.29 14.16
CA TYR A 151 2.52 -6.96 13.38
C TYR A 151 2.19 -5.48 13.33
N ARG A 152 2.98 -4.64 13.96
CA ARG A 152 2.76 -3.19 13.92
C ARG A 152 2.88 -2.68 12.49
N ALA A 153 1.87 -1.92 12.06
CA ALA A 153 1.92 -1.09 10.87
C ALA A 153 1.45 0.32 11.25
N GLY A 154 2.21 1.35 10.86
CA GLY A 154 1.86 2.73 11.19
C GLY A 154 0.65 3.19 10.41
N TRP A 155 -0.19 4.01 11.04
CA TRP A 155 -1.27 4.74 10.40
C TRP A 155 -1.08 6.22 10.71
N LYS A 156 -0.57 6.96 9.76
CA LYS A 156 -0.44 8.41 9.88
C LYS A 156 -1.74 9.06 9.39
N GLY A 157 -2.03 10.26 9.87
CA GLY A 157 -3.26 10.96 9.50
C GLY A 157 -3.47 10.97 7.98
N ILE A 158 -4.48 10.23 7.55
CA ILE A 158 -4.98 10.16 6.18
C ILE A 158 -6.22 11.03 6.12
N ASP A 159 -6.45 11.70 5.00
CA ASP A 159 -7.71 12.37 4.72
C ASP A 159 -8.78 11.32 4.41
N LEU A 160 -9.75 11.19 5.29
CA LEU A 160 -10.82 10.19 5.22
C LEU A 160 -12.17 10.86 5.01
N ASN A 161 -13.06 10.19 4.30
CA ASN A 161 -14.46 10.57 4.18
C ASN A 161 -15.24 10.30 5.49
N ARG A 162 -16.57 10.57 5.47
CA ARG A 162 -17.45 10.37 6.64
C ARG A 162 -17.59 8.90 7.05
N GLU A 163 -17.36 7.96 6.13
CA GLU A 163 -17.36 6.52 6.38
C GLU A 163 -16.01 6.01 6.88
N HIS A 164 -15.08 6.91 7.20
CA HIS A 164 -13.70 6.58 7.59
C HIS A 164 -12.93 5.82 6.51
N GLN A 165 -13.07 6.23 5.24
CA GLN A 165 -12.47 5.61 4.07
C GLN A 165 -11.68 6.63 3.25
N ALA A 166 -10.63 6.16 2.59
CA ALA A 166 -9.97 6.82 1.47
C ALA A 166 -9.88 5.82 0.30
N PHE A 167 -9.58 6.31 -0.89
CA PHE A 167 -9.49 5.49 -2.09
C PHE A 167 -8.09 5.61 -2.68
N VAL A 168 -7.56 4.52 -3.23
CA VAL A 168 -6.34 4.58 -4.03
C VAL A 168 -6.68 5.20 -5.38
N PHE A 169 -5.94 6.24 -5.74
CA PHE A 169 -6.09 6.93 -7.01
C PHE A 169 -4.94 6.51 -7.93
N TRP A 170 -5.25 5.58 -8.83
CA TRP A 170 -4.25 5.06 -9.77
C TRP A 170 -3.89 6.12 -10.81
N ILE A 171 -2.59 6.41 -10.94
CA ILE A 171 -2.11 7.34 -11.97
C ILE A 171 -2.14 6.70 -13.37
N ASP A 172 -2.05 5.38 -13.43
CA ASP A 172 -2.05 4.58 -14.65
C ASP A 172 -3.15 3.50 -14.57
N PRO A 173 -4.13 3.49 -15.51
CA PRO A 173 -5.14 2.44 -15.56
C PRO A 173 -4.56 1.03 -15.70
N ASN A 174 -3.42 0.87 -16.40
CA ASN A 174 -2.77 -0.43 -16.52
C ASN A 174 -2.25 -0.93 -15.17
N ALA A 175 -1.79 -0.02 -14.29
CA ALA A 175 -1.41 -0.39 -12.93
C ALA A 175 -2.61 -0.90 -12.12
N ALA A 176 -3.78 -0.29 -12.27
CA ALA A 176 -5.03 -0.78 -11.66
C ALA A 176 -5.42 -2.16 -12.19
N ALA A 177 -5.28 -2.37 -13.51
CA ALA A 177 -5.58 -3.67 -14.14
C ALA A 177 -4.58 -4.74 -13.71
N LEU A 178 -3.28 -4.41 -13.69
CA LEU A 178 -2.24 -5.33 -13.21
C LEU A 178 -2.46 -5.69 -11.74
N PHE A 179 -2.78 -4.70 -10.90
CA PHE A 179 -3.09 -4.95 -9.50
C PHE A 179 -4.28 -5.89 -9.32
N TRP A 180 -5.35 -5.70 -10.10
CA TRP A 180 -6.54 -6.57 -10.05
C TRP A 180 -6.19 -8.01 -10.38
N ILE A 181 -5.44 -8.24 -11.46
CA ILE A 181 -5.04 -9.57 -11.88
C ILE A 181 -4.11 -10.22 -10.84
N LEU A 182 -3.13 -9.46 -10.34
CA LEU A 182 -2.24 -9.94 -9.29
C LEU A 182 -3.03 -10.28 -8.02
N TYR A 183 -4.04 -9.48 -7.65
CA TYR A 183 -4.92 -9.74 -6.52
C TYR A 183 -5.66 -11.07 -6.69
N LEU A 184 -6.33 -11.28 -7.83
CA LEU A 184 -7.07 -12.53 -8.09
C LEU A 184 -6.15 -13.75 -8.04
N GLY A 185 -5.00 -13.67 -8.71
CA GLY A 185 -4.01 -14.75 -8.72
C GLY A 185 -3.38 -14.97 -7.35
N TYR A 186 -3.05 -13.90 -6.62
CA TYR A 186 -2.52 -13.99 -5.27
C TYR A 186 -3.51 -14.65 -4.30
N ILE A 187 -4.78 -14.26 -4.33
CA ILE A 187 -5.81 -14.89 -3.48
C ILE A 187 -5.91 -16.37 -3.81
N ARG A 188 -5.99 -16.73 -5.11
CA ARG A 188 -6.21 -18.10 -5.55
C ARG A 188 -5.00 -19.01 -5.31
N TYR A 189 -3.82 -18.60 -5.74
CA TYR A 189 -2.64 -19.47 -5.83
C TYR A 189 -1.64 -19.30 -4.70
N VAL A 190 -1.71 -18.20 -3.94
CA VAL A 190 -0.75 -17.91 -2.86
C VAL A 190 -1.46 -17.87 -1.51
N ARG A 191 -2.37 -16.92 -1.31
CA ARG A 191 -2.94 -16.68 0.02
C ARG A 191 -3.82 -17.83 0.51
N THR A 192 -4.73 -18.31 -0.32
CA THR A 192 -5.69 -19.37 0.09
C THR A 192 -4.98 -20.67 0.47
N PRO A 193 -4.02 -21.21 -0.32
CA PRO A 193 -3.24 -22.37 0.09
C PRO A 193 -2.45 -22.13 1.39
N ILE A 194 -1.81 -20.98 1.53
CA ILE A 194 -1.06 -20.62 2.75
C ILE A 194 -1.98 -20.60 3.97
N MET A 195 -3.13 -19.96 3.89
CA MET A 195 -4.06 -19.88 5.03
C MET A 195 -4.71 -21.24 5.32
N LYS A 196 -4.90 -22.10 4.32
CA LYS A 196 -5.30 -23.49 4.53
C LYS A 196 -4.23 -24.25 5.33
N HIS A 197 -2.98 -24.14 4.92
CA HIS A 197 -1.85 -24.77 5.64
C HIS A 197 -1.71 -24.21 7.05
N ARG A 198 -1.79 -22.88 7.23
CA ARG A 198 -1.79 -22.24 8.53
C ARG A 198 -2.84 -22.83 9.48
N ARG A 199 -4.08 -22.98 9.02
CA ARG A 199 -5.16 -23.57 9.82
C ARG A 199 -4.86 -25.02 10.20
N ALA A 200 -4.27 -25.80 9.29
CA ALA A 200 -3.85 -27.18 9.58
C ALA A 200 -2.77 -27.24 10.68
N LEU A 201 -1.95 -26.21 10.82
CA LEU A 201 -0.97 -26.06 11.89
C LEU A 201 -1.56 -25.45 13.18
N GLY A 202 -2.88 -25.25 13.27
CA GLY A 202 -3.52 -24.63 14.44
C GLY A 202 -3.38 -23.11 14.52
N GLY A 203 -2.88 -22.44 13.48
CA GLY A 203 -2.74 -21.00 13.44
C GLY A 203 -4.09 -20.30 13.26
N ALA A 204 -4.29 -19.19 13.99
CA ALA A 204 -5.50 -18.38 13.90
C ALA A 204 -5.66 -17.71 12.53
N ASP A 205 -6.90 -17.66 12.03
CA ASP A 205 -7.23 -16.94 10.79
C ASP A 205 -7.29 -15.43 11.00
N HIS A 206 -7.19 -14.66 9.95
CA HIS A 206 -7.25 -13.21 9.97
C HIS A 206 -7.66 -12.61 8.62
N PRO A 207 -8.23 -11.38 8.58
CA PRO A 207 -8.73 -10.77 7.36
C PRO A 207 -7.66 -10.05 6.53
N PHE A 208 -6.45 -9.82 7.05
CA PHE A 208 -5.42 -9.02 6.37
C PHE A 208 -5.08 -9.61 5.00
N LEU A 209 -4.99 -8.72 4.00
CA LEU A 209 -4.74 -9.12 2.62
C LEU A 209 -3.40 -9.83 2.47
N PHE A 210 -2.32 -9.18 2.89
CA PHE A 210 -0.96 -9.70 2.70
C PHE A 210 -0.52 -10.61 3.83
N VAL A 211 -0.02 -11.79 3.47
CA VAL A 211 0.44 -12.82 4.42
C VAL A 211 1.90 -13.19 4.19
N THR A 212 2.54 -13.68 5.24
CA THR A 212 3.89 -14.24 5.19
C THR A 212 3.84 -15.61 4.52
N GLU A 213 4.75 -15.86 3.57
CA GLU A 213 4.74 -17.07 2.75
C GLU A 213 5.60 -18.21 3.31
N GLY A 214 6.42 -17.95 4.30
CA GLY A 214 7.27 -18.94 4.95
C GLY A 214 7.53 -18.59 6.41
N ASP A 215 8.11 -19.52 7.12
CA ASP A 215 8.56 -19.30 8.49
C ASP A 215 9.83 -18.45 8.47
N ASP A 216 9.82 -17.34 9.19
CA ASP A 216 11.03 -16.54 9.38
C ASP A 216 11.81 -17.05 10.60
N ARG A 217 12.65 -18.05 10.38
CA ARG A 217 13.49 -18.64 11.43
C ARG A 217 14.48 -17.66 12.05
N ARG A 218 14.82 -16.58 11.35
CA ARG A 218 15.74 -15.56 11.84
C ARG A 218 15.13 -14.63 12.87
N GLU A 219 13.83 -14.37 12.77
CA GLU A 219 13.06 -13.56 13.73
C GLU A 219 12.31 -14.42 14.76
N GLY A 220 12.57 -15.72 14.79
CA GLY A 220 12.22 -16.66 15.85
C GLY A 220 10.75 -16.97 16.07
N THR A 221 9.79 -16.29 15.42
CA THR A 221 8.37 -16.42 15.75
C THR A 221 7.40 -16.23 14.58
N ALA A 222 7.88 -16.06 13.32
CA ALA A 222 6.99 -15.93 12.18
C ALA A 222 6.44 -17.27 11.74
N MET A 223 5.13 -17.45 11.85
CA MET A 223 4.42 -18.58 11.30
C MET A 223 3.98 -18.28 9.87
N ILE A 224 4.01 -19.30 9.01
CA ILE A 224 3.41 -19.19 7.68
C ILE A 224 1.97 -18.67 7.78
N GLY A 225 1.61 -17.74 6.90
CA GLY A 225 0.30 -17.11 6.90
C GLY A 225 0.10 -16.01 7.95
N ASP A 226 1.11 -15.63 8.72
CA ASP A 226 1.03 -14.44 9.58
C ASP A 226 0.82 -13.17 8.77
N PRO A 227 0.21 -12.11 9.34
CA PRO A 227 0.11 -10.84 8.66
C PRO A 227 1.48 -10.33 8.20
N TYR A 228 1.64 -10.08 6.91
CA TYR A 228 2.90 -9.62 6.32
C TYR A 228 3.28 -8.25 6.88
N THR A 229 4.58 -7.99 7.08
CA THR A 229 5.05 -6.80 7.79
C THR A 229 5.72 -5.78 6.88
N PRO A 230 5.63 -4.46 7.20
CA PRO A 230 6.34 -3.43 6.46
C PRO A 230 7.85 -3.65 6.41
N LYS A 231 8.45 -4.18 7.48
CA LYS A 231 9.88 -4.48 7.55
C LYS A 231 10.28 -5.64 6.63
N ALA A 232 9.43 -6.68 6.55
CA ALA A 232 9.69 -7.79 5.64
C ALA A 232 9.58 -7.34 4.18
N TYR A 233 8.60 -6.50 3.85
CA TYR A 233 8.52 -5.90 2.53
C TYR A 233 9.75 -5.04 2.20
N GLU A 234 10.22 -4.20 3.13
CA GLU A 234 11.42 -3.37 2.93
C GLU A 234 12.64 -4.21 2.56
N ARG A 235 12.86 -5.32 3.28
CA ARG A 235 13.94 -6.27 2.97
C ARG A 235 13.78 -6.91 1.58
N ASN A 236 12.57 -7.31 1.24
CA ASN A 236 12.30 -7.90 -0.07
C ASN A 236 12.45 -6.89 -1.20
N HIS A 237 12.03 -5.64 -0.97
CA HIS A 237 12.22 -4.56 -1.92
C HIS A 237 13.70 -4.25 -2.14
N GLU A 238 14.49 -4.16 -1.07
CA GLU A 238 15.95 -4.03 -1.16
C GLU A 238 16.57 -5.16 -1.99
N ALA A 239 16.19 -6.40 -1.70
CA ALA A 239 16.67 -7.55 -2.47
C ALA A 239 16.18 -7.52 -3.93
N ALA A 240 15.00 -6.97 -4.21
CA ALA A 240 14.47 -6.80 -5.57
C ALA A 240 15.28 -5.75 -6.34
N VAL A 241 15.54 -4.58 -5.73
CA VAL A 241 16.36 -3.52 -6.34
C VAL A 241 17.74 -4.03 -6.71
N ARG A 242 18.38 -4.79 -5.82
CA ARG A 242 19.72 -5.36 -6.04
C ARG A 242 19.79 -6.45 -7.12
N ARG A 243 18.66 -6.86 -7.71
CA ARG A 243 18.62 -7.80 -8.86
C ARG A 243 18.53 -7.09 -10.19
N ILE A 244 18.20 -5.80 -10.19
CA ILE A 244 18.06 -5.02 -11.41
C ILE A 244 19.46 -4.73 -11.96
N GLN A 245 19.74 -5.22 -13.16
CA GLN A 245 20.95 -4.85 -13.89
C GLN A 245 20.82 -3.45 -14.48
N VAL A 246 21.89 -2.69 -14.37
CA VAL A 246 22.04 -1.39 -15.01
C VAL A 246 23.10 -1.48 -16.11
N ASP A 247 23.19 -0.46 -16.93
CA ASP A 247 24.19 -0.40 -18.01
C ASP A 247 25.59 -0.65 -17.45
N GLY A 248 26.38 -1.43 -18.21
CA GLY A 248 27.74 -1.82 -17.80
C GLY A 248 27.84 -3.06 -16.90
N GLY A 249 26.74 -3.79 -16.67
CA GLY A 249 26.75 -5.08 -15.95
C GLY A 249 26.81 -4.94 -14.43
N THR A 250 26.61 -3.75 -13.88
CA THR A 250 26.44 -3.48 -12.46
C THR A 250 24.99 -3.66 -12.03
N TYR A 251 24.74 -3.64 -10.71
CA TYR A 251 23.38 -3.73 -10.18
C TYR A 251 22.95 -2.42 -9.55
N LEU A 252 21.63 -2.13 -9.60
CA LEU A 252 21.06 -0.94 -9.01
C LEU A 252 21.29 -0.92 -7.48
N GLU A 253 21.80 0.19 -6.98
CA GLU A 253 22.04 0.35 -5.55
C GLU A 253 20.75 0.72 -4.82
N HIS A 254 20.47 0.02 -3.71
CA HIS A 254 19.39 0.38 -2.82
C HIS A 254 19.84 1.40 -1.79
N SER A 255 19.45 2.66 -1.99
CA SER A 255 19.78 3.75 -1.05
C SER A 255 18.76 4.89 -1.10
N LYS A 256 18.72 5.68 -0.03
CA LYS A 256 17.94 6.93 -0.01
C LYS A 256 18.52 7.97 -0.98
N TYR A 257 19.83 7.94 -1.16
CA TYR A 257 20.52 8.87 -2.05
C TYR A 257 20.10 8.70 -3.50
N HIS A 258 19.91 7.45 -3.94
CA HIS A 258 19.44 7.11 -5.29
C HIS A 258 17.91 7.04 -5.42
N GLY A 259 17.17 7.31 -4.33
CA GLY A 259 15.70 7.23 -4.36
C GLY A 259 15.13 5.81 -4.45
N THR A 260 15.96 4.78 -4.43
CA THR A 260 15.58 3.38 -4.70
C THR A 260 14.94 2.64 -3.51
N THR A 261 14.62 3.36 -2.43
CA THR A 261 13.87 2.81 -1.29
C THR A 261 12.37 2.74 -1.59
N THR A 262 11.61 2.01 -0.78
CA THR A 262 10.14 1.95 -0.89
C THR A 262 9.49 3.34 -0.85
N HIS A 263 10.06 4.29 -0.11
CA HIS A 263 9.56 5.66 -0.06
C HIS A 263 9.79 6.42 -1.36
N GLY A 264 10.86 6.08 -2.08
CA GLY A 264 11.16 6.63 -3.40
C GLY A 264 10.07 6.34 -4.44
N LEU A 265 9.40 5.19 -4.36
CA LEU A 265 8.25 4.87 -5.22
C LEU A 265 7.09 5.87 -5.01
N ARG A 266 6.74 6.16 -3.77
CA ARG A 266 5.72 7.17 -3.48
C ARG A 266 6.16 8.58 -3.90
N HIS A 267 7.43 8.90 -3.77
CA HIS A 267 7.95 10.18 -4.27
C HIS A 267 7.86 10.26 -5.79
N LEU A 268 8.10 9.15 -6.50
CA LEU A 268 7.89 9.07 -7.94
C LEU A 268 6.45 9.39 -8.30
N TYR A 269 5.46 8.78 -7.63
CA TYR A 269 4.04 9.12 -7.83
C TYR A 269 3.78 10.63 -7.68
N GLY A 270 4.25 11.22 -6.58
CA GLY A 270 4.04 12.64 -6.32
C GLY A 270 4.71 13.54 -7.36
N GLN A 271 5.95 13.24 -7.74
CA GLN A 271 6.71 13.99 -8.75
C GLN A 271 6.07 13.87 -10.15
N THR A 272 5.57 12.70 -10.50
CA THR A 272 4.83 12.51 -11.74
C THR A 272 3.59 13.40 -11.80
N LEU A 273 2.79 13.45 -10.74
CA LEU A 273 1.63 14.34 -10.70
C LEU A 273 2.01 15.82 -10.84
N VAL A 274 3.12 16.24 -10.21
CA VAL A 274 3.66 17.60 -10.35
C VAL A 274 4.08 17.86 -11.80
N SER A 275 4.83 16.94 -12.41
CA SER A 275 5.29 17.07 -13.80
C SER A 275 4.15 17.13 -14.82
N LEU A 276 3.03 16.46 -14.51
CA LEU A 276 1.80 16.51 -15.31
C LEU A 276 0.98 17.78 -15.07
N GLY A 277 1.41 18.68 -14.21
CA GLY A 277 0.69 19.91 -13.90
C GLY A 277 -0.62 19.68 -13.15
N VAL A 278 -0.76 18.55 -12.44
CA VAL A 278 -1.95 18.25 -11.65
C VAL A 278 -2.08 19.26 -10.50
N ALA A 279 -3.28 19.76 -10.28
CA ALA A 279 -3.53 20.76 -9.25
C ALA A 279 -3.11 20.27 -7.85
N PRO A 280 -2.48 21.12 -7.01
CA PRO A 280 -1.96 20.73 -5.69
C PRO A 280 -2.97 20.00 -4.78
N GLN A 281 -4.25 20.41 -4.85
CA GLN A 281 -5.33 19.79 -4.07
C GLN A 281 -5.58 18.32 -4.50
N VAL A 282 -5.46 18.04 -5.80
CA VAL A 282 -5.58 16.67 -6.34
C VAL A 282 -4.37 15.85 -5.95
N ILE A 283 -3.16 16.42 -6.02
CA ILE A 283 -1.91 15.76 -5.57
C ILE A 283 -2.03 15.43 -4.07
N GLN A 284 -2.51 16.36 -3.26
CA GLN A 284 -2.75 16.14 -1.84
C GLN A 284 -3.72 14.99 -1.60
N LYS A 285 -4.83 14.93 -2.34
CA LYS A 285 -5.82 13.86 -2.26
C LYS A 285 -5.23 12.52 -2.70
N GLY A 286 -4.51 12.49 -3.82
CA GLY A 286 -3.82 11.30 -4.32
C GLY A 286 -2.78 10.74 -3.34
N LEU A 287 -2.07 11.61 -2.64
CA LEU A 287 -1.11 11.26 -1.61
C LEU A 287 -1.74 11.06 -0.21
N HIS A 288 -3.05 11.17 -0.06
CA HIS A 288 -3.78 11.04 1.22
C HIS A 288 -3.24 11.99 2.32
N HIS A 289 -2.80 13.19 1.97
CA HIS A 289 -2.28 14.16 2.92
C HIS A 289 -3.43 14.86 3.67
N ARG A 290 -3.42 14.78 5.00
CA ARG A 290 -4.47 15.38 5.85
C ARG A 290 -4.38 16.92 5.94
N HIS A 291 -3.18 17.47 5.84
CA HIS A 291 -2.97 18.91 6.07
C HIS A 291 -2.75 19.65 4.75
N TYR A 292 -3.73 20.38 4.32
CA TYR A 292 -3.63 21.60 3.55
C TYR A 292 -4.51 22.64 4.22
N LEU A 293 -4.02 23.87 4.30
CA LEU A 293 -4.65 25.00 5.02
C LEU A 293 -6.19 24.97 4.95
N SER A 294 -6.82 25.15 6.05
CA SER A 294 -8.23 24.97 6.44
C SER A 294 -9.36 25.48 5.50
N GLN A 295 -9.06 25.78 4.25
CA GLN A 295 -10.05 26.29 3.28
C GLN A 295 -10.63 25.20 2.36
N ALA A 296 -10.25 23.94 2.58
CA ALA A 296 -10.60 22.84 1.71
C ALA A 296 -12.02 22.21 1.83
N PRO A 297 -12.91 22.50 2.79
CA PRO A 297 -14.20 21.82 2.87
C PRO A 297 -15.09 21.99 1.63
N TYR A 298 -14.86 23.04 0.83
CA TYR A 298 -15.70 23.39 -0.33
C TYR A 298 -15.04 23.21 -1.69
N THR A 299 -13.74 22.93 -1.73
CA THR A 299 -12.95 22.81 -2.98
C THR A 299 -12.20 21.50 -3.13
N ALA A 300 -12.26 20.60 -2.13
CA ALA A 300 -11.62 19.28 -2.24
C ALA A 300 -12.32 18.48 -3.33
N PRO A 301 -11.57 18.02 -4.35
CA PRO A 301 -12.17 17.18 -5.38
C PRO A 301 -12.66 15.87 -4.75
N ASP A 302 -13.86 15.44 -5.15
CA ASP A 302 -14.37 14.12 -4.83
C ASP A 302 -13.57 13.03 -5.58
N ARG A 303 -13.91 11.77 -5.33
CA ARG A 303 -13.26 10.62 -5.96
C ARG A 303 -13.35 10.68 -7.48
N ASP A 304 -14.55 10.93 -8.01
CA ASP A 304 -14.81 10.86 -9.45
C ASP A 304 -14.08 11.98 -10.20
N ARG A 305 -14.08 13.18 -9.64
CA ARG A 305 -13.30 14.30 -10.17
C ARG A 305 -11.79 14.05 -10.09
N THR A 306 -11.30 13.46 -8.99
CA THR A 306 -9.88 13.07 -8.86
C THR A 306 -9.50 12.06 -9.94
N ASN A 307 -10.29 11.00 -10.11
CA ASN A 307 -10.07 10.00 -11.14
C ASN A 307 -10.12 10.58 -12.55
N GLN A 308 -11.07 11.49 -12.82
CA GLN A 308 -11.18 12.14 -14.12
C GLN A 308 -9.93 12.98 -14.45
N VAL A 309 -9.43 13.75 -13.48
CA VAL A 309 -8.21 14.55 -13.66
C VAL A 309 -7.00 13.64 -13.90
N LEU A 310 -6.87 12.55 -13.15
CA LEU A 310 -5.78 11.59 -13.33
C LEU A 310 -5.87 10.86 -14.68
N ASN A 311 -7.07 10.47 -15.12
CA ASN A 311 -7.27 9.86 -16.44
C ASN A 311 -6.92 10.84 -17.57
N ASN A 312 -7.29 12.11 -17.43
CA ASN A 312 -6.92 13.14 -18.41
C ASN A 312 -5.40 13.39 -18.43
N ALA A 313 -4.77 13.44 -17.26
CA ALA A 313 -3.33 13.56 -17.13
C ALA A 313 -2.62 12.34 -17.75
N TYR A 314 -3.13 11.13 -17.52
CA TYR A 314 -2.61 9.92 -18.15
C TYR A 314 -2.72 9.96 -19.68
N ALA A 315 -3.83 10.44 -20.24
CA ALA A 315 -4.00 10.61 -21.68
C ALA A 315 -2.95 11.57 -22.27
N GLN A 316 -2.47 12.55 -21.50
CA GLN A 316 -1.38 13.43 -21.91
C GLN A 316 0.00 12.74 -21.85
N LEU A 317 0.20 11.78 -20.94
CA LEU A 317 1.41 10.96 -20.85
C LEU A 317 1.64 10.14 -22.11
N THR A 318 0.58 9.55 -22.67
CA THR A 318 0.68 8.70 -23.86
C THR A 318 1.05 9.49 -25.13
N GLY A 319 0.90 10.81 -25.11
CA GLY A 319 1.23 11.70 -26.23
C GLY A 319 2.51 12.54 -26.06
N ARG A 320 3.17 12.48 -24.88
CA ARG A 320 4.35 13.30 -24.57
C ARG A 320 5.36 12.48 -23.77
N HIS A 321 6.63 12.72 -24.04
CA HIS A 321 7.70 12.24 -23.16
C HIS A 321 7.67 13.05 -21.86
N VAL A 322 6.99 12.54 -20.85
CA VAL A 322 6.85 13.23 -19.55
C VAL A 322 7.63 12.44 -18.51
N GLU A 323 8.69 13.04 -18.03
CA GLU A 323 9.39 12.55 -16.85
C GLU A 323 8.67 13.02 -15.57
N PRO A 324 8.76 12.30 -14.45
CA PRO A 324 9.67 11.16 -14.26
C PRO A 324 9.06 9.77 -14.51
N LEU A 325 7.74 9.61 -14.52
CA LEU A 325 7.12 8.27 -14.67
C LEU A 325 6.63 8.07 -16.10
N ALA A 326 7.18 7.06 -16.77
CA ALA A 326 6.59 6.54 -17.99
C ALA A 326 5.36 5.65 -17.65
N PRO A 327 4.34 5.60 -18.54
CA PRO A 327 3.33 4.56 -18.45
C PRO A 327 3.96 3.17 -18.38
N LEU A 328 3.25 2.20 -17.79
CA LEU A 328 3.69 0.81 -17.85
C LEU A 328 3.88 0.42 -19.32
N GLY A 329 5.10 -0.02 -19.66
CA GLY A 329 5.52 -0.25 -21.03
C GLY A 329 4.93 -1.49 -21.66
N HIS A 330 5.44 -1.82 -22.83
CA HIS A 330 4.96 -2.96 -23.61
C HIS A 330 5.09 -4.28 -22.86
N GLU A 331 6.15 -4.46 -22.07
CA GLU A 331 6.38 -5.69 -21.29
C GLU A 331 5.27 -5.91 -20.25
N SER A 332 4.91 -4.88 -19.50
CA SER A 332 3.79 -4.94 -18.54
C SER A 332 2.45 -5.18 -19.25
N SER A 333 2.21 -4.56 -20.38
CA SER A 333 0.99 -4.79 -21.18
C SER A 333 0.90 -6.24 -21.66
N GLN A 334 1.98 -6.81 -22.18
CA GLN A 334 2.06 -8.22 -22.57
C GLN A 334 1.92 -9.16 -21.37
N ALA A 335 2.53 -8.83 -20.24
CA ALA A 335 2.41 -9.60 -19.02
C ALA A 335 0.97 -9.62 -18.49
N ILE A 336 0.26 -8.48 -18.54
CA ILE A 336 -1.16 -8.39 -18.16
C ILE A 336 -2.00 -9.36 -19.00
N LEU A 337 -1.78 -9.41 -20.32
CA LEU A 337 -2.49 -10.34 -21.20
C LEU A 337 -2.24 -11.79 -20.82
N ARG A 338 -0.97 -12.19 -20.66
CA ARG A 338 -0.61 -13.56 -20.25
C ARG A 338 -1.19 -13.96 -18.90
N LEU A 339 -1.22 -13.03 -17.94
CA LEU A 339 -1.83 -13.26 -16.62
C LEU A 339 -3.35 -13.45 -16.73
N LYS A 340 -4.03 -12.65 -17.56
CA LYS A 340 -5.47 -12.81 -17.84
C LYS A 340 -5.78 -14.17 -18.45
N GLU A 341 -5.04 -14.55 -19.47
CA GLU A 341 -5.20 -15.85 -20.16
C GLU A 341 -4.96 -17.02 -19.19
N PHE A 342 -3.94 -16.95 -18.34
CA PHE A 342 -3.66 -17.97 -17.32
C PHE A 342 -4.81 -18.12 -16.32
N ILE A 343 -5.41 -17.01 -15.86
CA ILE A 343 -6.56 -17.05 -14.97
C ILE A 343 -7.78 -17.63 -15.69
N ALA A 344 -8.05 -17.19 -16.94
CA ALA A 344 -9.21 -17.62 -17.74
C ALA A 344 -9.14 -19.11 -18.09
N SER A 345 -7.94 -19.66 -18.40
CA SER A 345 -7.73 -21.08 -18.67
C SER A 345 -7.92 -21.98 -17.44
N GLY A 346 -8.16 -21.40 -16.29
CA GLY A 346 -8.35 -22.13 -15.04
C GLY A 346 -7.05 -22.50 -14.32
N GLY A 347 -5.89 -22.35 -14.95
CA GLY A 347 -4.59 -22.70 -14.42
C GLY A 347 -4.51 -24.15 -13.92
N PRO A 348 -3.34 -24.70 -13.60
CA PRO A 348 -3.26 -25.99 -12.96
C PRO A 348 -4.00 -25.97 -11.63
N ARG A 349 -4.85 -26.97 -11.39
CA ARG A 349 -5.51 -27.16 -10.10
C ARG A 349 -4.43 -27.49 -9.07
N VAL A 350 -4.30 -26.65 -8.06
CA VAL A 350 -3.41 -26.88 -6.90
C VAL A 350 -4.08 -27.83 -5.92
#